data_4e236a3cde28188e21e3168ac41fdd48
#
_entry.id   4e236a3cde28188e21e3168ac41fdd48
#
_cell.length_a   1.000
_cell.length_b   1.000
_cell.length_c   1.000
_cell.angle_alpha   90.00
_cell.angle_beta   90.00
_cell.angle_gamma   90.00
#
_symmetry.space_group_name_H-M   'P 1'
#
loop_
_entity.id
_entity.type
_entity.pdbx_description
1 polymer ?
#
loop_
_entity_poly.entity_id
_entity_poly.type
_entity_poly.pdbx_seq_one_letter_code
_entity_poly.pdbx_strand_id
1 'polypeptide(L)'
;MNCREQVCPPSRRRGFRFTRREVLTAGGAALISLPLRGSVLANILGQDVTFPGVTTVSGAKKPVFVPAPGSTDPVAHSLAESLFWLDQEFEHTKFFIMHMPSPDLDTQRAQVMQFQNDFNARLSAVRSGGADRSNLAGFNRPTIELVRRFLDVKRQMEKEQEAGRLKSLAWPTFFEHVALEGERFANRLEKFSQGRVEMDRSEVVNFWSRIMADHADFIAHLLDPEEKALVEKAMQTAGAWRAVKSGGGSKDKVKGSLDEFIAFKKTAQAGVEAGQIKSIIHPLLADHVLREALKFADELKRTA
;
A
#
# COMPACT_ATOMS: atom_id res chain seq x y z
N MET A 1 12.42 20.47 -59.39
CA MET A 1 11.25 21.16 -58.81
C MET A 1 11.29 20.94 -57.32
N ASN A 2 11.57 21.99 -56.54
CA ASN A 2 11.74 21.99 -55.10
C ASN A 2 10.39 22.04 -54.39
N CYS A 3 10.12 21.12 -53.47
CA CYS A 3 9.08 21.28 -52.44
C CYS A 3 9.78 21.49 -51.09
N ARG A 4 9.60 22.69 -50.52
CA ARG A 4 10.08 23.12 -49.22
C ARG A 4 9.25 22.48 -48.11
N GLU A 5 9.92 21.88 -47.13
CA GLU A 5 9.38 21.49 -45.83
C GLU A 5 8.95 22.73 -45.04
N GLN A 6 7.69 22.79 -44.66
CA GLN A 6 7.18 23.74 -43.66
C GLN A 6 7.25 23.09 -42.28
N VAL A 7 8.14 23.60 -41.42
CA VAL A 7 8.26 23.25 -40.01
C VAL A 7 7.22 24.04 -39.22
N CYS A 8 6.27 23.36 -38.58
CA CYS A 8 5.36 23.97 -37.61
C CYS A 8 6.06 24.15 -36.24
N PRO A 9 5.89 25.28 -35.54
CA PRO A 9 6.50 25.50 -34.24
C PRO A 9 5.72 24.77 -33.14
N PRO A 10 6.40 24.26 -32.08
CA PRO A 10 5.76 23.55 -31.00
C PRO A 10 5.00 24.50 -30.08
N SER A 11 3.78 24.12 -29.73
CA SER A 11 2.93 24.80 -28.75
C SER A 11 3.56 24.76 -27.35
N ARG A 12 3.81 25.93 -26.76
CA ARG A 12 4.28 26.07 -25.37
C ARG A 12 3.18 25.70 -24.39
N ARG A 13 3.22 24.48 -23.84
CA ARG A 13 2.51 24.15 -22.60
C ARG A 13 3.35 24.66 -21.43
N ARG A 14 2.86 25.65 -20.68
CA ARG A 14 3.41 26.03 -19.39
C ARG A 14 3.02 24.96 -18.36
N GLY A 15 3.89 23.95 -18.18
CA GLY A 15 3.83 23.03 -17.06
C GLY A 15 4.61 23.61 -15.89
N PHE A 16 4.07 23.54 -14.69
CA PHE A 16 4.83 23.79 -13.46
C PHE A 16 5.96 22.76 -13.39
N ARG A 17 7.19 23.22 -13.46
CA ARG A 17 8.40 22.40 -13.30
C ARG A 17 8.86 22.52 -11.85
N PHE A 18 8.65 21.49 -11.06
CA PHE A 18 9.43 21.34 -9.83
C PHE A 18 10.87 20.98 -10.18
N THR A 19 11.84 21.62 -9.53
CA THR A 19 13.24 21.29 -9.74
C THR A 19 13.63 20.06 -8.93
N ARG A 20 14.62 19.28 -9.38
CA ARG A 20 15.17 18.13 -8.63
C ARG A 20 15.54 18.48 -7.18
N ARG A 21 15.88 19.74 -6.93
CA ARG A 21 16.23 20.27 -5.61
C ARG A 21 15.02 20.36 -4.68
N GLU A 22 13.83 20.65 -5.19
CA GLU A 22 12.57 20.73 -4.42
C GLU A 22 12.08 19.35 -3.94
N VAL A 23 12.33 18.30 -4.73
CA VAL A 23 12.02 16.92 -4.34
C VAL A 23 12.94 16.44 -3.19
N LEU A 24 14.19 16.92 -3.15
CA LEU A 24 15.20 16.53 -2.14
C LEU A 24 15.10 17.35 -0.86
N THR A 25 14.52 18.57 -0.89
CA THR A 25 14.43 19.47 0.27
C THR A 25 13.07 19.45 0.97
N ALA A 26 12.08 18.72 0.48
CA ALA A 26 10.74 18.61 1.08
C ALA A 26 10.71 17.91 2.46
N GLY A 27 11.83 17.83 3.16
CA GLY A 27 11.95 17.47 4.57
C GLY A 27 11.85 18.65 5.55
N GLY A 28 11.58 19.86 5.08
CA GLY A 28 11.48 21.08 5.91
C GLY A 28 10.33 21.96 5.48
N ALA A 29 9.28 21.95 6.28
CA ALA A 29 8.19 22.90 6.44
C ALA A 29 7.99 24.00 5.37
N ALA A 30 6.90 23.86 4.58
CA ALA A 30 6.00 24.97 4.23
C ALA A 30 4.64 24.40 3.77
N LEU A 31 3.67 24.39 4.65
CA LEU A 31 2.26 24.19 4.34
C LEU A 31 1.76 25.41 3.57
N ILE A 32 1.64 25.31 2.26
CA ILE A 32 0.76 26.18 1.48
C ILE A 32 -0.58 25.47 1.37
N SER A 33 -1.50 25.88 2.22
CA SER A 33 -2.90 25.47 2.18
C SER A 33 -3.59 26.11 0.97
N LEU A 34 -3.78 25.32 -0.10
CA LEU A 34 -4.76 25.63 -1.15
C LEU A 34 -6.05 24.87 -0.84
N PRO A 35 -7.21 25.52 -0.83
CA PRO A 35 -8.47 24.82 -0.61
C PRO A 35 -8.83 24.01 -1.85
N LEU A 36 -8.58 22.70 -1.83
CA LEU A 36 -9.16 21.78 -2.77
C LEU A 36 -10.64 21.60 -2.47
N ARG A 37 -11.47 22.24 -3.30
CA ARG A 37 -12.92 21.98 -3.33
C ARG A 37 -13.13 20.49 -3.56
N GLY A 38 -13.83 19.87 -2.62
CA GLY A 38 -14.27 18.49 -2.70
C GLY A 38 -15.16 18.23 -3.93
N SER A 39 -15.24 16.96 -4.27
CA SER A 39 -16.19 16.33 -5.19
C SER A 39 -15.83 16.30 -6.69
N VAL A 40 -14.92 15.39 -7.06
CA VAL A 40 -14.96 14.73 -8.40
C VAL A 40 -14.68 13.21 -8.33
N LEU A 41 -14.23 12.66 -7.18
CA LEU A 41 -13.94 11.22 -7.04
C LEU A 41 -15.12 10.36 -6.52
N ALA A 42 -16.24 10.97 -6.13
CA ALA A 42 -17.43 10.26 -5.63
C ALA A 42 -18.20 9.45 -6.69
N ASN A 43 -17.95 9.67 -7.99
CA ASN A 43 -18.77 9.11 -9.06
C ASN A 43 -18.23 7.85 -9.76
N ILE A 44 -17.11 7.27 -9.31
CA ILE A 44 -16.59 6.01 -9.91
C ILE A 44 -16.89 4.77 -9.05
N LEU A 45 -17.27 4.97 -7.79
CA LEU A 45 -17.73 3.89 -6.89
C LEU A 45 -19.20 4.17 -6.52
N GLY A 46 -20.11 3.76 -7.39
CA GLY A 46 -21.56 3.95 -7.18
C GLY A 46 -21.99 3.60 -5.76
N GLN A 47 -22.69 4.55 -5.13
CA GLN A 47 -23.27 4.61 -3.79
C GLN A 47 -22.27 4.85 -2.64
N ASP A 48 -22.52 5.91 -1.87
CA ASP A 48 -21.94 6.18 -0.56
C ASP A 48 -22.42 5.11 0.47
N VAL A 49 -21.80 3.94 0.42
CA VAL A 49 -22.03 2.92 1.45
C VAL A 49 -21.29 3.38 2.70
N THR A 50 -22.01 3.93 3.64
CA THR A 50 -21.48 4.26 4.97
C THR A 50 -21.50 3.01 5.85
N PHE A 51 -20.38 2.67 6.43
CA PHE A 51 -20.28 1.57 7.38
C PHE A 51 -20.32 2.14 8.80
N PRO A 52 -21.28 1.74 9.66
CA PRO A 52 -21.34 2.21 11.04
C PRO A 52 -19.99 2.01 11.76
N GLY A 53 -19.48 3.06 12.38
CA GLY A 53 -18.21 3.02 13.11
C GLY A 53 -16.94 2.92 12.25
N VAL A 54 -17.04 3.04 10.92
CA VAL A 54 -15.89 3.08 9.99
C VAL A 54 -15.76 4.48 9.40
N THR A 55 -14.53 4.95 9.26
CA THR A 55 -14.18 6.22 8.60
C THR A 55 -13.01 6.02 7.66
N THR A 56 -12.55 7.07 7.01
CA THR A 56 -11.41 7.03 6.10
C THR A 56 -10.36 8.06 6.48
N VAL A 57 -9.09 7.72 6.26
CA VAL A 57 -7.97 8.66 6.30
C VAL A 57 -7.73 9.17 4.89
N SER A 58 -7.64 10.50 4.76
CA SER A 58 -7.36 11.18 3.50
C SER A 58 -5.86 11.23 3.19
N GLY A 59 -5.51 11.47 1.93
CA GLY A 59 -4.14 11.73 1.49
C GLY A 59 -3.55 10.72 0.53
N ALA A 60 -4.30 9.68 0.15
CA ALA A 60 -4.04 8.78 -0.96
C ALA A 60 -5.17 8.89 -2.00
N LYS A 61 -5.02 8.26 -3.16
CA LYS A 61 -6.05 8.25 -4.23
C LYS A 61 -7.24 7.38 -3.86
N LYS A 62 -6.95 6.19 -3.32
CA LYS A 62 -7.97 5.31 -2.79
C LYS A 62 -8.17 5.55 -1.29
N PRO A 63 -9.37 5.29 -0.75
CA PRO A 63 -9.65 5.48 0.68
C PRO A 63 -8.85 4.50 1.53
N VAL A 64 -8.36 4.98 2.68
CA VAL A 64 -7.80 4.14 3.75
C VAL A 64 -8.86 3.98 4.82
N PHE A 65 -9.53 2.85 4.83
CA PHE A 65 -10.58 2.55 5.81
C PHE A 65 -9.98 2.24 7.18
N VAL A 66 -10.52 2.91 8.20
CA VAL A 66 -10.11 2.77 9.60
C VAL A 66 -11.34 2.81 10.50
N PRO A 67 -11.32 2.21 11.72
CA PRO A 67 -12.40 2.40 12.67
C PRO A 67 -12.55 3.89 13.05
N ALA A 68 -13.73 4.32 13.40
CA ALA A 68 -13.93 5.67 13.91
C ALA A 68 -13.03 5.93 15.14
N PRO A 69 -12.59 7.18 15.39
CA PRO A 69 -11.78 7.51 16.56
C PRO A 69 -12.46 7.06 17.86
N GLY A 70 -11.70 6.37 18.72
CA GLY A 70 -12.20 5.86 20.00
C GLY A 70 -13.12 4.64 19.91
N SER A 71 -13.37 4.11 18.71
CA SER A 71 -14.18 2.89 18.55
C SER A 71 -13.53 1.68 19.20
N THR A 72 -14.29 0.96 20.03
CA THR A 72 -13.97 -0.34 20.61
C THR A 72 -14.87 -1.45 20.06
N ASP A 73 -15.66 -1.14 19.02
CA ASP A 73 -16.56 -2.11 18.41
C ASP A 73 -15.83 -3.06 17.47
N PRO A 74 -15.79 -4.36 17.76
CA PRO A 74 -15.09 -5.35 16.94
C PRO A 74 -15.67 -5.45 15.51
N VAL A 75 -16.95 -5.13 15.32
CA VAL A 75 -17.57 -5.11 13.98
C VAL A 75 -16.97 -3.97 13.15
N ALA A 76 -16.89 -2.77 13.70
CA ALA A 76 -16.28 -1.63 13.02
C ALA A 76 -14.81 -1.87 12.69
N HIS A 77 -14.04 -2.45 13.64
CA HIS A 77 -12.65 -2.82 13.41
C HIS A 77 -12.51 -3.88 12.30
N SER A 78 -13.34 -4.92 12.32
CA SER A 78 -13.32 -5.97 11.32
C SER A 78 -13.68 -5.48 9.92
N LEU A 79 -14.71 -4.63 9.80
CA LEU A 79 -15.11 -4.04 8.52
C LEU A 79 -14.02 -3.14 7.96
N ALA A 80 -13.47 -2.24 8.78
CA ALA A 80 -12.39 -1.34 8.37
C ALA A 80 -11.16 -2.12 7.89
N GLU A 81 -10.77 -3.16 8.61
CA GLU A 81 -9.64 -4.03 8.27
C GLU A 81 -9.90 -4.79 6.97
N SER A 82 -11.10 -5.38 6.82
CA SER A 82 -11.48 -6.11 5.60
C SER A 82 -11.56 -5.20 4.38
N LEU A 83 -12.13 -4.01 4.50
CA LEU A 83 -12.23 -3.04 3.40
C LEU A 83 -10.85 -2.55 2.94
N PHE A 84 -9.90 -2.39 3.87
CA PHE A 84 -8.54 -2.00 3.55
C PHE A 84 -7.75 -3.16 2.94
N TRP A 85 -7.60 -4.27 3.66
CA TRP A 85 -6.70 -5.34 3.27
C TRP A 85 -7.19 -6.19 2.09
N LEU A 86 -8.50 -6.35 1.88
CA LEU A 86 -9.00 -7.03 0.68
C LEU A 86 -8.67 -6.26 -0.61
N ASP A 87 -8.65 -4.92 -0.57
CA ASP A 87 -8.19 -4.11 -1.71
C ASP A 87 -6.67 -4.22 -1.89
N GLN A 88 -5.88 -4.25 -0.79
CA GLN A 88 -4.44 -4.48 -0.86
C GLN A 88 -4.11 -5.88 -1.41
N GLU A 89 -4.76 -6.94 -0.93
CA GLU A 89 -4.57 -8.31 -1.42
C GLU A 89 -4.96 -8.46 -2.90
N PHE A 90 -6.02 -7.79 -3.32
CA PHE A 90 -6.37 -7.70 -4.74
C PHE A 90 -5.26 -7.03 -5.57
N GLU A 91 -4.63 -6.00 -5.05
CA GLU A 91 -3.51 -5.33 -5.72
C GLU A 91 -2.24 -6.19 -5.71
N HIS A 92 -1.97 -6.96 -4.64
CA HIS A 92 -0.88 -7.94 -4.64
C HIS A 92 -0.99 -8.92 -5.81
N THR A 93 -2.20 -9.38 -6.14
CA THR A 93 -2.38 -10.24 -7.32
C THR A 93 -1.97 -9.56 -8.62
N LYS A 94 -2.25 -8.26 -8.77
CA LYS A 94 -1.82 -7.48 -9.94
C LYS A 94 -0.31 -7.37 -10.01
N PHE A 95 0.35 -7.07 -8.88
CA PHE A 95 1.80 -6.99 -8.82
C PHE A 95 2.45 -8.33 -9.16
N PHE A 96 1.91 -9.44 -8.67
CA PHE A 96 2.38 -10.78 -9.05
C PHE A 96 2.29 -11.00 -10.55
N ILE A 97 1.13 -10.71 -11.15
CA ILE A 97 0.92 -10.86 -12.60
C ILE A 97 1.90 -9.98 -13.40
N MET A 98 2.18 -8.76 -12.96
CA MET A 98 3.14 -7.86 -13.60
C MET A 98 4.58 -8.40 -13.55
N HIS A 99 4.94 -9.16 -12.51
CA HIS A 99 6.28 -9.74 -12.34
C HIS A 99 6.43 -11.16 -12.93
N MET A 100 5.38 -11.71 -13.52
CA MET A 100 5.40 -13.06 -14.10
C MET A 100 5.39 -12.99 -15.62
N PRO A 101 6.56 -13.20 -16.30
CA PRO A 101 6.62 -13.21 -17.76
C PRO A 101 5.76 -14.33 -18.37
N SER A 102 5.06 -14.03 -19.45
CA SER A 102 4.38 -14.99 -20.32
C SER A 102 5.33 -15.32 -21.50
N PRO A 103 5.33 -16.57 -22.03
CA PRO A 103 4.48 -17.70 -21.63
C PRO A 103 5.01 -18.53 -20.46
N ASP A 104 6.22 -18.26 -19.96
CA ASP A 104 6.96 -19.14 -19.04
C ASP A 104 6.22 -19.39 -17.72
N LEU A 105 5.46 -18.40 -17.24
CA LEU A 105 4.75 -18.44 -15.95
C LEU A 105 3.22 -18.37 -16.10
N ASP A 106 2.67 -18.80 -17.24
CA ASP A 106 1.23 -18.70 -17.49
C ASP A 106 0.39 -19.53 -16.49
N THR A 107 0.91 -20.66 -16.03
CA THR A 107 0.23 -21.47 -14.99
C THR A 107 0.12 -20.70 -13.68
N GLN A 108 1.20 -20.09 -13.22
CA GLN A 108 1.23 -19.29 -12.00
C GLN A 108 0.38 -18.03 -12.15
N ARG A 109 0.42 -17.39 -13.32
CA ARG A 109 -0.45 -16.26 -13.65
C ARG A 109 -1.93 -16.63 -13.55
N ALA A 110 -2.33 -17.75 -14.14
CA ALA A 110 -3.71 -18.22 -14.08
C ALA A 110 -4.17 -18.51 -12.64
N GLN A 111 -3.31 -19.11 -11.82
CA GLN A 111 -3.58 -19.33 -10.40
C GLN A 111 -3.79 -17.99 -9.64
N VAL A 112 -2.91 -17.00 -9.87
CA VAL A 112 -3.02 -15.68 -9.24
C VAL A 112 -4.25 -14.92 -9.73
N MET A 113 -4.62 -15.04 -11.02
CA MET A 113 -5.84 -14.44 -11.56
C MET A 113 -7.10 -15.00 -10.91
N GLN A 114 -7.11 -16.28 -10.52
CA GLN A 114 -8.24 -16.84 -9.76
C GLN A 114 -8.36 -16.17 -8.39
N PHE A 115 -7.25 -15.99 -7.65
CA PHE A 115 -7.25 -15.23 -6.39
C PHE A 115 -7.69 -13.78 -6.59
N GLN A 116 -7.30 -13.15 -7.69
CA GLN A 116 -7.75 -11.79 -8.02
C GLN A 116 -9.28 -11.71 -8.09
N ASN A 117 -9.91 -12.66 -8.76
CA ASN A 117 -11.37 -12.75 -8.86
C ASN A 117 -12.00 -13.02 -7.49
N ASP A 118 -11.44 -13.94 -6.70
CA ASP A 118 -11.93 -14.30 -5.38
C ASP A 118 -11.85 -13.10 -4.41
N PHE A 119 -10.75 -12.33 -4.40
CA PHE A 119 -10.61 -11.11 -3.59
C PHE A 119 -11.60 -10.03 -4.00
N ASN A 120 -11.80 -9.82 -5.30
CA ASN A 120 -12.79 -8.85 -5.80
C ASN A 120 -14.22 -9.24 -5.38
N ALA A 121 -14.57 -10.51 -5.51
CA ALA A 121 -15.87 -11.03 -5.08
C ALA A 121 -16.05 -10.89 -3.55
N ARG A 122 -14.99 -11.21 -2.78
CA ARG A 122 -15.04 -11.09 -1.31
C ARG A 122 -15.16 -9.63 -0.86
N LEU A 123 -14.41 -8.72 -1.48
CA LEU A 123 -14.51 -7.28 -1.21
C LEU A 123 -15.93 -6.75 -1.50
N SER A 124 -16.53 -7.19 -2.60
CA SER A 124 -17.91 -6.85 -2.95
C SER A 124 -18.90 -7.37 -1.91
N ALA A 125 -18.71 -8.60 -1.43
CA ALA A 125 -19.54 -9.19 -0.36
C ALA A 125 -19.40 -8.41 0.96
N VAL A 126 -18.19 -7.97 1.35
CA VAL A 126 -17.99 -7.14 2.53
C VAL A 126 -18.67 -5.78 2.38
N ARG A 127 -18.57 -5.17 1.19
CA ARG A 127 -19.25 -3.89 0.88
C ARG A 127 -20.78 -3.98 0.92
N SER A 128 -21.34 -5.15 0.67
CA SER A 128 -22.80 -5.36 0.80
C SER A 128 -23.29 -5.34 2.25
N GLY A 129 -22.39 -5.36 3.23
CA GLY A 129 -22.73 -5.29 4.65
C GLY A 129 -23.15 -6.64 5.25
N GLY A 130 -23.92 -6.57 6.32
CA GLY A 130 -24.47 -7.77 6.98
C GLY A 130 -23.62 -8.30 8.15
N ALA A 131 -22.52 -7.64 8.53
CA ALA A 131 -21.78 -7.96 9.73
C ALA A 131 -22.43 -7.33 10.95
N ASP A 132 -22.63 -8.13 11.99
CA ASP A 132 -23.03 -7.71 13.34
C ASP A 132 -22.28 -8.53 14.39
N ARG A 133 -22.47 -8.20 15.68
CA ARG A 133 -21.76 -8.88 16.76
C ARG A 133 -22.12 -10.36 16.87
N SER A 134 -23.32 -10.76 16.50
CA SER A 134 -23.81 -12.14 16.64
C SER A 134 -23.25 -13.06 15.54
N ASN A 135 -22.93 -12.50 14.35
CA ASN A 135 -22.47 -13.26 13.20
C ASN A 135 -21.00 -13.02 12.83
N LEU A 136 -20.26 -12.14 13.54
CA LEU A 136 -18.96 -11.63 13.15
C LEU A 136 -17.95 -12.73 12.79
N ALA A 137 -17.87 -13.79 13.58
CA ALA A 137 -16.97 -14.90 13.32
C ALA A 137 -17.32 -15.62 12.00
N GLY A 138 -18.61 -15.86 11.75
CA GLY A 138 -19.10 -16.43 10.50
C GLY A 138 -18.87 -15.51 9.29
N PHE A 139 -19.02 -14.20 9.48
CA PHE A 139 -18.77 -13.18 8.46
C PHE A 139 -17.29 -13.08 8.06
N ASN A 140 -16.38 -13.19 9.05
CA ASN A 140 -14.93 -13.11 8.82
C ASN A 140 -14.34 -14.40 8.24
N ARG A 141 -14.89 -15.55 8.59
CA ARG A 141 -14.34 -16.86 8.20
C ARG A 141 -14.00 -16.98 6.70
N PRO A 142 -14.88 -16.62 5.74
CA PRO A 142 -14.53 -16.74 4.32
C PRO A 142 -13.35 -15.84 3.90
N THR A 143 -13.20 -14.67 4.54
CA THR A 143 -12.04 -13.79 4.31
C THR A 143 -10.77 -14.45 4.84
N ILE A 144 -10.78 -14.94 6.06
CA ILE A 144 -9.65 -15.62 6.70
C ILE A 144 -9.18 -16.81 5.86
N GLU A 145 -10.13 -17.65 5.43
CA GLU A 145 -9.85 -18.83 4.59
C GLU A 145 -9.23 -18.45 3.23
N LEU A 146 -9.78 -17.42 2.58
CA LEU A 146 -9.24 -16.92 1.30
C LEU A 146 -7.81 -16.40 1.46
N VAL A 147 -7.58 -15.54 2.46
CA VAL A 147 -6.26 -14.97 2.74
C VAL A 147 -5.25 -16.07 3.07
N ARG A 148 -5.61 -17.06 3.88
CA ARG A 148 -4.71 -18.18 4.22
C ARG A 148 -4.35 -19.04 3.01
N ARG A 149 -5.31 -19.34 2.13
CA ARG A 149 -5.00 -20.04 0.87
C ARG A 149 -4.04 -19.24 -0.01
N PHE A 150 -4.19 -17.93 -0.08
CA PHE A 150 -3.27 -17.10 -0.85
C PHE A 150 -1.90 -16.95 -0.15
N LEU A 151 -1.86 -16.95 1.17
CA LEU A 151 -0.62 -17.00 1.95
C LEU A 151 0.21 -18.25 1.62
N ASP A 152 -0.42 -19.43 1.50
CA ASP A 152 0.26 -20.66 1.10
C ASP A 152 0.90 -20.52 -0.30
N VAL A 153 0.19 -19.89 -1.24
CA VAL A 153 0.72 -19.60 -2.59
C VAL A 153 1.89 -18.62 -2.54
N LYS A 154 1.78 -17.52 -1.77
CA LYS A 154 2.86 -16.54 -1.57
C LYS A 154 4.13 -17.22 -1.05
N ARG A 155 4.01 -18.04 0.00
CA ARG A 155 5.14 -18.76 0.60
C ARG A 155 5.71 -19.85 -0.31
N GLN A 156 4.88 -20.50 -1.13
CA GLN A 156 5.37 -21.42 -2.14
C GLN A 156 6.18 -20.68 -3.21
N MET A 157 5.69 -19.55 -3.72
CA MET A 157 6.40 -18.74 -4.71
C MET A 157 7.72 -18.17 -4.18
N GLU A 158 7.77 -17.76 -2.92
CA GLU A 158 9.00 -17.37 -2.24
C GLU A 158 10.05 -18.48 -2.31
N LYS A 159 9.71 -19.69 -1.85
CA LYS A 159 10.60 -20.86 -1.86
C LYS A 159 11.05 -21.26 -3.27
N GLU A 160 10.15 -21.20 -4.25
CA GLU A 160 10.49 -21.52 -5.64
C GLU A 160 11.40 -20.45 -6.26
N GLN A 161 11.20 -19.18 -5.92
CA GLN A 161 12.05 -18.06 -6.36
C GLN A 161 13.45 -18.16 -5.73
N GLU A 162 13.55 -18.43 -4.41
CA GLU A 162 14.82 -18.64 -3.71
C GLU A 162 15.61 -19.83 -4.29
N ALA A 163 14.90 -20.90 -4.60
CA ALA A 163 15.50 -22.09 -5.20
C ALA A 163 15.82 -21.93 -6.71
N GLY A 164 15.53 -20.77 -7.30
CA GLY A 164 15.75 -20.49 -8.71
C GLY A 164 14.85 -21.30 -9.67
N ARG A 165 13.77 -21.92 -9.17
CA ARG A 165 12.79 -22.64 -9.99
C ARG A 165 11.70 -21.73 -10.53
N LEU A 166 11.20 -20.79 -9.74
CA LEU A 166 10.36 -19.71 -10.24
C LEU A 166 11.25 -18.63 -10.87
N LYS A 167 11.01 -18.30 -12.12
CA LYS A 167 11.77 -17.30 -12.89
C LYS A 167 10.97 -16.00 -13.05
N SER A 168 10.40 -15.53 -11.94
CA SER A 168 9.68 -14.25 -11.94
C SER A 168 10.66 -13.05 -11.88
N LEU A 169 10.14 -11.87 -12.13
CA LEU A 169 10.87 -10.60 -11.99
C LEU A 169 10.78 -10.00 -10.57
N ALA A 170 10.21 -10.76 -9.62
CA ALA A 170 10.11 -10.35 -8.22
C ALA A 170 11.23 -10.98 -7.39
N TRP A 171 11.69 -10.25 -6.37
CA TRP A 171 12.63 -10.80 -5.38
C TRP A 171 11.91 -11.77 -4.42
N PRO A 172 12.63 -12.76 -3.85
CA PRO A 172 12.06 -13.56 -2.76
C PRO A 172 11.48 -12.72 -1.62
N THR A 173 12.18 -11.66 -1.22
CA THR A 173 11.73 -10.73 -0.17
C THR A 173 10.41 -10.03 -0.48
N PHE A 174 10.05 -9.86 -1.75
CA PHE A 174 8.73 -9.33 -2.11
C PHE A 174 7.61 -10.32 -1.74
N PHE A 175 7.80 -11.61 -2.03
CA PHE A 175 6.82 -12.64 -1.65
C PHE A 175 6.69 -12.78 -0.14
N GLU A 176 7.83 -12.74 0.60
CA GLU A 176 7.84 -12.75 2.07
C GLU A 176 7.09 -11.54 2.64
N HIS A 177 7.35 -10.34 2.13
CA HIS A 177 6.72 -9.10 2.54
C HIS A 177 5.19 -9.19 2.47
N VAL A 178 4.64 -9.48 1.30
CA VAL A 178 3.18 -9.58 1.12
C VAL A 178 2.57 -10.79 1.83
N ALA A 179 3.38 -11.81 2.15
CA ALA A 179 2.92 -12.93 2.98
C ALA A 179 2.74 -12.52 4.44
N LEU A 180 3.65 -11.71 4.99
CA LEU A 180 3.54 -11.17 6.37
C LEU A 180 2.30 -10.29 6.53
N GLU A 181 1.96 -9.52 5.53
CA GLU A 181 0.75 -8.67 5.52
C GLU A 181 -0.52 -9.51 5.55
N GLY A 182 -0.61 -10.52 4.68
CA GLY A 182 -1.75 -11.45 4.68
C GLY A 182 -1.89 -12.23 5.99
N GLU A 183 -0.77 -12.69 6.55
CA GLU A 183 -0.77 -13.39 7.84
C GLU A 183 -1.31 -12.49 8.97
N ARG A 184 -0.82 -11.24 9.03
CA ARG A 184 -1.30 -10.27 10.02
C ARG A 184 -2.77 -9.95 9.83
N PHE A 185 -3.23 -9.75 8.59
CA PHE A 185 -4.62 -9.50 8.28
C PHE A 185 -5.53 -10.63 8.79
N ALA A 186 -5.23 -11.88 8.46
CA ALA A 186 -6.00 -13.02 8.92
C ALA A 186 -6.03 -13.11 10.45
N ASN A 187 -4.88 -12.96 11.12
CA ASN A 187 -4.76 -13.00 12.57
C ASN A 187 -5.55 -11.88 13.27
N ARG A 188 -5.62 -10.69 12.67
CA ARG A 188 -6.43 -9.60 13.22
C ARG A 188 -7.91 -9.86 13.11
N LEU A 189 -8.39 -10.40 11.99
CA LEU A 189 -9.79 -10.80 11.84
C LEU A 189 -10.19 -11.87 12.85
N GLU A 190 -9.30 -12.79 13.18
CA GLU A 190 -9.55 -13.78 14.25
C GLU A 190 -9.69 -13.14 15.62
N LYS A 191 -8.79 -12.19 15.96
CA LYS A 191 -8.89 -11.42 17.21
C LYS A 191 -10.21 -10.65 17.29
N PHE A 192 -10.62 -9.97 16.22
CA PHE A 192 -11.89 -9.23 16.17
C PHE A 192 -13.10 -10.17 16.29
N SER A 193 -13.05 -11.35 15.68
CA SER A 193 -14.08 -12.38 15.83
C SER A 193 -14.26 -12.86 17.27
N GLN A 194 -13.23 -12.68 18.11
CA GLN A 194 -13.22 -12.95 19.54
C GLN A 194 -13.52 -11.71 20.41
N GLY A 195 -13.89 -10.58 19.78
CA GLY A 195 -14.17 -9.32 20.46
C GLY A 195 -12.93 -8.53 20.91
N ARG A 196 -11.72 -8.95 20.52
CA ARG A 196 -10.45 -8.33 20.92
C ARG A 196 -10.00 -7.32 19.87
N VAL A 197 -9.97 -6.03 20.23
CA VAL A 197 -9.64 -4.91 19.33
C VAL A 197 -8.35 -4.18 19.72
N GLU A 198 -7.79 -4.51 20.87
CA GLU A 198 -6.60 -3.86 21.42
C GLU A 198 -5.41 -4.08 20.49
N MET A 199 -4.56 -3.07 20.40
CA MET A 199 -3.33 -3.06 19.64
C MET A 199 -2.14 -2.92 20.58
N ASP A 200 -1.28 -3.93 20.61
CA ASP A 200 0.01 -3.83 21.28
C ASP A 200 0.93 -2.94 20.46
N ARG A 201 1.52 -1.93 21.13
CA ARG A 201 2.39 -0.95 20.47
C ARG A 201 3.63 -1.60 19.87
N SER A 202 4.23 -2.55 20.58
CA SER A 202 5.45 -3.21 20.11
C SER A 202 5.16 -4.05 18.88
N GLU A 203 4.02 -4.74 18.85
CA GLU A 203 3.57 -5.48 17.66
C GLU A 203 3.38 -4.54 16.46
N VAL A 204 2.63 -3.45 16.64
CA VAL A 204 2.36 -2.46 15.59
C VAL A 204 3.66 -1.85 15.05
N VAL A 205 4.56 -1.39 15.93
CA VAL A 205 5.83 -0.79 15.54
C VAL A 205 6.74 -1.81 14.85
N ASN A 206 6.86 -3.02 15.39
CA ASN A 206 7.73 -4.06 14.82
C ASN A 206 7.26 -4.51 13.43
N PHE A 207 5.95 -4.74 13.26
CA PHE A 207 5.39 -5.10 11.98
C PHE A 207 5.61 -3.98 10.95
N TRP A 208 5.09 -2.80 11.24
CA TRP A 208 5.11 -1.71 10.28
C TRP A 208 6.52 -1.16 9.98
N SER A 209 7.44 -1.17 10.95
CA SER A 209 8.82 -0.77 10.69
C SER A 209 9.49 -1.71 9.68
N ARG A 210 9.19 -3.02 9.72
CA ARG A 210 9.66 -3.96 8.71
C ARG A 210 9.05 -3.62 7.34
N ILE A 211 7.71 -3.50 7.27
CA ILE A 211 7.00 -3.16 6.03
C ILE A 211 7.54 -1.86 5.43
N MET A 212 7.74 -0.81 6.23
CA MET A 212 8.29 0.46 5.76
C MET A 212 9.74 0.36 5.27
N ALA A 213 10.56 -0.48 5.90
CA ALA A 213 11.93 -0.74 5.44
C ALA A 213 11.93 -1.44 4.07
N ASP A 214 11.11 -2.48 3.92
CA ASP A 214 10.99 -3.22 2.67
C ASP A 214 10.46 -2.32 1.54
N HIS A 215 9.47 -1.46 1.81
CA HIS A 215 9.01 -0.46 0.83
C HIS A 215 10.11 0.47 0.36
N ALA A 216 10.96 0.95 1.28
CA ALA A 216 12.06 1.83 0.92
C ALA A 216 13.11 1.11 0.06
N ASP A 217 13.41 -0.16 0.34
CA ASP A 217 14.28 -0.98 -0.51
C ASP A 217 13.68 -1.20 -1.90
N PHE A 218 12.38 -1.56 -1.98
CA PHE A 218 11.70 -1.75 -3.26
C PHE A 218 11.69 -0.45 -4.08
N ILE A 219 11.42 0.70 -3.46
CA ILE A 219 11.51 2.01 -4.13
C ILE A 219 12.92 2.23 -4.68
N ALA A 220 13.97 1.97 -3.88
CA ALA A 220 15.35 2.13 -4.32
C ALA A 220 15.69 1.29 -5.55
N HIS A 221 15.16 0.05 -5.64
CA HIS A 221 15.41 -0.86 -6.75
C HIS A 221 14.54 -0.59 -7.99
N LEU A 222 13.42 0.11 -7.85
CA LEU A 222 12.51 0.43 -8.94
C LEU A 222 12.77 1.82 -9.53
N LEU A 223 13.59 2.65 -8.90
CA LEU A 223 14.09 3.91 -9.45
C LEU A 223 15.11 3.63 -10.56
N ASP A 224 15.17 4.53 -11.55
CA ASP A 224 16.25 4.51 -12.55
C ASP A 224 17.61 4.70 -11.86
N PRO A 225 18.67 3.98 -12.25
CA PRO A 225 20.02 4.16 -11.70
C PRO A 225 20.56 5.60 -11.82
N GLU A 226 20.04 6.43 -12.72
CA GLU A 226 20.39 7.85 -12.82
C GLU A 226 19.81 8.70 -11.68
N GLU A 227 18.75 8.23 -11.00
CA GLU A 227 18.13 8.92 -9.85
C GLU A 227 18.91 8.68 -8.53
N LYS A 228 20.24 8.77 -8.58
CA LYS A 228 21.18 8.40 -7.51
C LYS A 228 20.81 8.97 -6.14
N ALA A 229 20.43 10.26 -6.09
CA ALA A 229 20.07 10.91 -4.82
C ALA A 229 18.77 10.35 -4.20
N LEU A 230 17.80 9.96 -5.03
CA LEU A 230 16.55 9.33 -4.57
C LEU A 230 16.80 7.89 -4.15
N VAL A 231 17.62 7.14 -4.89
CA VAL A 231 18.05 5.78 -4.52
C VAL A 231 18.75 5.80 -3.16
N GLU A 232 19.73 6.69 -2.98
CA GLU A 232 20.45 6.83 -1.70
C GLU A 232 19.50 7.21 -0.55
N LYS A 233 18.60 8.16 -0.77
CA LYS A 233 17.59 8.55 0.23
C LYS A 233 16.68 7.38 0.61
N ALA A 234 16.24 6.58 -0.35
CA ALA A 234 15.42 5.39 -0.09
C ALA A 234 16.19 4.36 0.72
N MET A 235 17.45 4.06 0.37
CA MET A 235 18.30 3.11 1.13
C MET A 235 18.56 3.59 2.57
N GLN A 236 18.84 4.88 2.77
CA GLN A 236 19.00 5.48 4.12
C GLN A 236 17.71 5.33 4.93
N THR A 237 16.55 5.54 4.29
CA THR A 237 15.23 5.39 4.92
C THR A 237 14.98 3.94 5.33
N ALA A 238 15.34 2.96 4.51
CA ALA A 238 15.25 1.54 4.86
C ALA A 238 16.10 1.21 6.10
N GLY A 239 17.34 1.71 6.14
CA GLY A 239 18.23 1.57 7.30
C GLY A 239 17.65 2.20 8.57
N ALA A 240 17.05 3.38 8.48
CA ALA A 240 16.40 4.06 9.60
C ALA A 240 15.23 3.24 10.17
N TRP A 241 14.37 2.65 9.31
CA TRP A 241 13.26 1.79 9.75
C TRP A 241 13.74 0.48 10.40
N ARG A 242 14.80 -0.14 9.89
CA ARG A 242 15.42 -1.30 10.53
C ARG A 242 15.97 -0.96 11.93
N ALA A 243 16.53 0.23 12.10
CA ALA A 243 16.98 0.71 13.40
C ALA A 243 15.82 0.95 14.38
N VAL A 244 14.66 1.43 13.91
CA VAL A 244 13.43 1.55 14.73
C VAL A 244 12.99 0.18 15.23
N LYS A 245 12.94 -0.83 14.36
CA LYS A 245 12.55 -2.20 14.71
C LYS A 245 13.46 -2.81 15.79
N SER A 246 14.77 -2.62 15.69
CA SER A 246 15.74 -3.23 16.59
C SER A 246 15.90 -2.51 17.94
N GLY A 247 15.53 -1.23 18.03
CA GLY A 247 15.87 -0.40 19.20
C GLY A 247 14.68 0.22 19.94
N GLY A 248 13.43 -0.03 19.55
CA GLY A 248 12.25 0.49 20.23
C GLY A 248 12.28 2.02 20.36
N GLY A 249 12.23 2.76 19.26
CA GLY A 249 12.20 4.21 19.28
C GLY A 249 11.04 4.76 20.12
N SER A 250 11.24 5.93 20.78
CA SER A 250 10.14 6.64 21.45
C SER A 250 8.96 6.88 20.50
N LYS A 251 7.76 7.06 21.06
CA LYS A 251 6.53 7.29 20.24
C LYS A 251 6.72 8.47 19.29
N ASP A 252 7.33 9.54 19.75
CA ASP A 252 7.57 10.76 18.96
C ASP A 252 8.60 10.54 17.85
N LYS A 253 9.65 9.75 18.10
CA LYS A 253 10.64 9.40 17.09
C LYS A 253 10.03 8.55 15.97
N VAL A 254 9.26 7.52 16.31
CA VAL A 254 8.56 6.68 15.32
C VAL A 254 7.59 7.52 14.51
N LYS A 255 6.81 8.37 15.19
CA LYS A 255 5.86 9.28 14.53
C LYS A 255 6.56 10.26 13.59
N GLY A 256 7.65 10.90 14.02
CA GLY A 256 8.43 11.82 13.18
C GLY A 256 8.96 11.14 11.92
N SER A 257 9.60 9.98 12.06
CA SER A 257 10.07 9.18 10.91
C SER A 257 8.94 8.78 9.95
N LEU A 258 7.76 8.48 10.50
CA LEU A 258 6.60 8.11 9.70
C LEU A 258 6.03 9.31 8.93
N ASP A 259 5.91 10.46 9.58
CA ASP A 259 5.43 11.70 8.94
C ASP A 259 6.36 12.11 7.77
N GLU A 260 7.69 12.03 7.97
CA GLU A 260 8.70 12.26 6.92
C GLU A 260 8.56 11.27 5.77
N PHE A 261 8.36 9.99 6.08
CA PHE A 261 8.23 8.96 5.05
C PHE A 261 6.93 9.07 4.25
N ILE A 262 5.82 9.42 4.89
CA ILE A 262 4.55 9.74 4.21
C ILE A 262 4.74 10.94 3.26
N ALA A 263 5.42 12.00 3.71
CA ALA A 263 5.71 13.15 2.87
C ALA A 263 6.58 12.76 1.66
N PHE A 264 7.61 11.95 1.88
CA PHE A 264 8.46 11.42 0.80
C PHE A 264 7.65 10.60 -0.21
N LYS A 265 6.81 9.66 0.24
CA LYS A 265 5.97 8.82 -0.63
C LYS A 265 4.99 9.66 -1.46
N LYS A 266 4.36 10.68 -0.87
CA LYS A 266 3.46 11.61 -1.60
C LYS A 266 4.20 12.38 -2.71
N THR A 267 5.38 12.89 -2.38
CA THR A 267 6.21 13.63 -3.36
C THR A 267 6.71 12.71 -4.46
N ALA A 268 7.15 11.51 -4.10
CA ALA A 268 7.60 10.50 -5.06
C ALA A 268 6.46 10.06 -5.99
N GLN A 269 5.28 9.79 -5.44
CA GLN A 269 4.09 9.46 -6.24
C GLN A 269 3.78 10.56 -7.26
N ALA A 270 3.70 11.82 -6.83
CA ALA A 270 3.44 12.94 -7.71
C ALA A 270 4.52 13.09 -8.80
N GLY A 271 5.79 12.89 -8.45
CA GLY A 271 6.92 12.97 -9.39
C GLY A 271 6.92 11.84 -10.43
N VAL A 272 6.58 10.61 -10.02
CA VAL A 272 6.42 9.45 -10.92
C VAL A 272 5.27 9.69 -11.90
N GLU A 273 4.11 10.12 -11.39
CA GLU A 273 2.92 10.39 -12.20
C GLU A 273 3.12 11.53 -13.20
N ALA A 274 3.89 12.55 -12.81
CA ALA A 274 4.25 13.67 -13.69
C ALA A 274 5.38 13.34 -14.68
N GLY A 275 5.97 12.14 -14.62
CA GLY A 275 7.13 11.76 -15.43
C GLY A 275 8.41 12.56 -15.10
N GLN A 276 8.50 13.11 -13.89
CA GLN A 276 9.64 13.89 -13.42
C GLN A 276 10.70 13.02 -12.74
N ILE A 277 10.30 11.84 -12.25
CA ILE A 277 11.18 10.83 -11.66
C ILE A 277 11.25 9.65 -12.63
N LYS A 278 12.46 9.33 -13.07
CA LYS A 278 12.71 8.15 -13.90
C LYS A 278 12.58 6.89 -13.03
N SER A 279 11.66 6.02 -13.36
CA SER A 279 11.44 4.79 -12.60
C SER A 279 10.61 3.79 -13.39
N ILE A 280 10.59 2.54 -12.94
CA ILE A 280 9.63 1.51 -13.35
C ILE A 280 8.53 1.33 -12.30
N ILE A 281 8.39 2.26 -11.35
CA ILE A 281 7.35 2.25 -10.32
C ILE A 281 6.00 2.46 -10.99
N HIS A 282 5.13 1.45 -10.91
CA HIS A 282 3.77 1.59 -11.40
C HIS A 282 2.97 2.55 -10.48
N PRO A 283 2.14 3.49 -11.01
CA PRO A 283 1.36 4.42 -10.19
C PRO A 283 0.47 3.75 -9.13
N LEU A 284 -0.07 2.55 -9.45
CA LEU A 284 -0.83 1.75 -8.48
C LEU A 284 0.02 1.35 -7.27
N LEU A 285 1.29 0.95 -7.49
CA LEU A 285 2.21 0.59 -6.41
C LEU A 285 2.53 1.80 -5.54
N ALA A 286 2.73 2.97 -6.15
CA ALA A 286 2.99 4.20 -5.39
C ALA A 286 1.82 4.58 -4.46
N ASP A 287 0.56 4.45 -4.91
CA ASP A 287 -0.63 4.67 -4.08
C ASP A 287 -0.79 3.59 -3.01
N HIS A 288 -0.55 2.32 -3.37
CA HIS A 288 -0.61 1.16 -2.48
C HIS A 288 0.28 1.36 -1.24
N VAL A 289 1.58 1.58 -1.42
CA VAL A 289 2.54 1.75 -0.33
C VAL A 289 2.30 3.04 0.48
N LEU A 290 1.69 4.07 -0.13
CA LEU A 290 1.28 5.28 0.60
C LEU A 290 0.10 4.99 1.53
N ARG A 291 -0.90 4.23 1.07
CA ARG A 291 -2.06 3.85 1.89
C ARG A 291 -1.65 3.04 3.13
N GLU A 292 -0.67 2.18 3.00
CA GLU A 292 -0.14 1.40 4.12
C GLU A 292 0.59 2.28 5.13
N ALA A 293 1.37 3.27 4.69
CA ALA A 293 1.97 4.23 5.60
C ALA A 293 0.91 5.06 6.36
N LEU A 294 -0.21 5.41 5.70
CA LEU A 294 -1.34 6.09 6.33
C LEU A 294 -2.08 5.18 7.32
N LYS A 295 -2.21 3.88 6.99
CA LYS A 295 -2.74 2.84 7.90
C LYS A 295 -1.87 2.69 9.14
N PHE A 296 -0.56 2.63 8.97
CA PHE A 296 0.39 2.62 10.09
C PHE A 296 0.21 3.84 11.00
N ALA A 297 0.09 5.05 10.43
CA ALA A 297 -0.12 6.26 11.20
C ALA A 297 -1.41 6.23 12.03
N ASP A 298 -2.48 5.62 11.51
CA ASP A 298 -3.72 5.42 12.26
C ASP A 298 -3.55 4.39 13.38
N GLU A 299 -2.96 3.23 13.09
CA GLU A 299 -2.75 2.18 14.09
C GLU A 299 -1.84 2.65 15.22
N LEU A 300 -0.77 3.40 14.92
CA LEU A 300 0.14 3.96 15.93
C LEU A 300 -0.59 4.90 16.92
N LYS A 301 -1.58 5.66 16.45
CA LYS A 301 -2.42 6.52 17.31
C LYS A 301 -3.32 5.71 18.24
N ARG A 302 -3.72 4.50 17.85
CA ARG A 302 -4.61 3.60 18.61
C ARG A 302 -3.87 2.74 19.63
N THR A 303 -2.55 2.70 19.58
CA THR A 303 -1.75 2.01 20.60
C THR A 303 -1.73 2.82 21.89
N ALA A 304 -1.83 2.14 23.03
CA ALA A 304 -1.72 2.73 24.35
C ALA A 304 -0.32 3.30 24.63
#